data_fd3bf95e702d242da80b3924bcf8dd02
#
_entry.id   fd3bf95e702d242da80b3924bcf8dd02
#
_cell.length_a   1.000
_cell.length_b   1.000
_cell.length_c   1.000
_cell.angle_alpha   90.00
_cell.angle_beta   90.00
_cell.angle_gamma   90.00
#
_symmetry.space_group_name_H-M   'P 1'
#
loop_
_entity.id
_entity.type
_entity.pdbx_description
1 polymer ?
#
loop_
_entity_poly.entity_id
_entity_poly.type
_entity_poly.pdbx_seq_one_letter_code
_entity_poly.pdbx_strand_id
1 'polypeptide(L)'
;MYSKTIIPFVCYSLFFVVSAYANPDSAVIQGGQGTTGASNSHAAEAASAIALQPQPPAAPEETGIRYNWRRDKYAENSVDTNVILSEHPANPPKPAAIAPENAVPWEHMPNKSYLIPALEVTGALGLLSVYDRVVYPNQMQDGKKVYSSNFTSTWDHMRKQNWVFDQDPFNINQFAHPYQGATMYGLARSSGLGFWESLAYSNAGSFLWKMAGETDPPSINDQITTGNAGSLLGEALFRMAELVLNDGGSKPDAWHEAGAAIISPPTAFNRTAFGDRYKTIYPSLNPATFWDFQLGSILSSSTQTAATMNFAMSYGLPGKPGYTYTRPMDYFDFEISTQASSSNPVNNVLLRGLLYGKEYHAGNDYRGIWGLYGSYDYLSPAAFRVSTTALSLGTTAQCWVGPGIALQGSLLGGVGFGAAGTTPVAEGERDYHYGVAPQGLLALRLLFGNRAALELDARGYYVTGSGQFNSLSTSSNPVDSAGGSETIIRIKSGFNVRVYGRHGLGLQYVESTRDSQYGTQPNRHQRDGTVSIVYTFGGSSHFGAVEWRDNVNQ
;
A
#
# COMPACT_ATOMS: atom_id res chain seq x y z
N MET A 1 -6.56 -5.17 -33.50
CA MET A 1 -7.07 -3.78 -33.61
C MET A 1 -7.41 -3.24 -32.21
N TYR A 2 -6.60 -3.59 -31.18
CA TYR A 2 -6.84 -3.23 -29.75
C TYR A 2 -5.68 -2.42 -29.12
N SER A 3 -4.72 -1.91 -29.92
CA SER A 3 -3.51 -1.27 -29.36
C SER A 3 -3.64 0.20 -28.99
N LYS A 4 -4.81 0.84 -29.22
CA LYS A 4 -4.98 2.29 -29.00
C LYS A 4 -5.55 2.70 -27.65
N THR A 5 -5.98 1.75 -26.81
CA THR A 5 -6.73 2.07 -25.57
C THR A 5 -5.89 1.97 -24.30
N ILE A 6 -4.73 1.33 -24.35
CA ILE A 6 -3.87 1.12 -23.14
C ILE A 6 -2.84 2.25 -22.97
N ILE A 7 -2.41 2.89 -24.05
CA ILE A 7 -1.47 4.03 -23.99
C ILE A 7 -2.02 5.20 -23.14
N PRO A 8 -3.32 5.58 -23.21
CA PRO A 8 -3.86 6.60 -22.32
C PRO A 8 -3.85 6.20 -20.84
N PHE A 9 -3.94 4.92 -20.51
CA PHE A 9 -4.02 4.46 -19.11
C PHE A 9 -2.65 4.47 -18.41
N VAL A 10 -1.57 4.12 -19.11
CA VAL A 10 -0.19 4.26 -18.61
C VAL A 10 0.17 5.74 -18.45
N CYS A 11 -0.24 6.59 -19.40
CA CYS A 11 -0.16 8.04 -19.24
C CYS A 11 -1.00 8.53 -18.06
N TYR A 12 -2.17 7.93 -17.78
CA TYR A 12 -3.04 8.31 -16.66
C TYR A 12 -2.42 7.94 -15.30
N SER A 13 -1.69 6.85 -15.19
CA SER A 13 -0.98 6.46 -13.96
C SER A 13 0.27 7.31 -13.72
N LEU A 14 1.00 7.65 -14.77
CA LEU A 14 2.01 8.72 -14.75
C LEU A 14 1.37 10.07 -14.42
N PHE A 15 0.16 10.35 -14.95
CA PHE A 15 -0.63 11.54 -14.65
C PHE A 15 -1.12 11.59 -13.20
N PHE A 16 -1.38 10.46 -12.55
CA PHE A 16 -1.80 10.44 -11.14
C PHE A 16 -0.64 10.79 -10.20
N VAL A 17 0.58 10.33 -10.50
CA VAL A 17 1.81 10.79 -9.80
C VAL A 17 2.02 12.27 -10.05
N VAL A 18 1.87 12.70 -11.29
CA VAL A 18 2.00 14.08 -11.70
C VAL A 18 0.89 14.97 -11.13
N SER A 19 -0.35 14.47 -11.01
CA SER A 19 -1.43 15.19 -10.33
C SER A 19 -1.24 15.29 -8.83
N ALA A 20 -0.50 14.36 -8.20
CA ALA A 20 -0.08 14.49 -6.81
C ALA A 20 0.97 15.59 -6.63
N TYR A 21 1.82 15.82 -7.64
CA TYR A 21 2.71 16.98 -7.73
C TYR A 21 1.96 18.28 -8.01
N ALA A 22 0.76 18.22 -8.61
CA ALA A 22 0.03 19.35 -9.15
C ALA A 22 -0.85 20.12 -8.16
N ASN A 23 -0.95 19.71 -6.92
CA ASN A 23 -1.76 20.40 -5.93
C ASN A 23 -0.94 20.82 -4.70
N PRO A 24 -0.10 21.87 -4.83
CA PRO A 24 0.27 22.62 -3.66
C PRO A 24 -0.97 23.47 -3.33
N ASP A 25 -1.72 23.09 -2.31
CA ASP A 25 -2.78 23.93 -1.74
C ASP A 25 -2.18 25.27 -1.27
N SER A 26 -2.03 26.17 -2.21
CA SER A 26 -2.01 27.60 -2.00
C SER A 26 -3.45 28.12 -1.99
N ALA A 27 -4.27 27.64 -1.08
CA ALA A 27 -5.46 28.35 -0.66
C ALA A 27 -5.02 29.45 0.31
N VAL A 28 -4.49 30.51 -0.23
CA VAL A 28 -4.48 31.82 0.42
C VAL A 28 -5.94 32.24 0.54
N ILE A 29 -6.54 32.01 1.70
CA ILE A 29 -7.79 32.63 2.08
C ILE A 29 -7.45 34.10 2.36
N GLN A 30 -7.64 34.95 1.36
CA GLN A 30 -7.74 36.39 1.58
C GLN A 30 -9.02 36.64 2.36
N GLY A 31 -8.85 37.08 3.61
CA GLY A 31 -9.92 37.61 4.43
C GLY A 31 -10.53 38.85 3.77
N GLY A 32 -11.78 38.73 3.36
CA GLY A 32 -12.63 39.84 2.95
C GLY A 32 -13.69 40.05 4.01
N GLN A 33 -13.57 41.14 4.74
CA GLN A 33 -14.57 41.66 5.68
C GLN A 33 -15.87 42.02 4.99
N GLY A 34 -16.97 41.66 5.64
CA GLY A 34 -18.15 42.49 5.91
C GLY A 34 -19.13 42.74 4.78
N THR A 35 -20.34 42.39 4.93
CA THR A 35 -21.43 43.24 5.40
C THR A 35 -22.78 42.51 5.33
N THR A 36 -23.53 42.70 6.35
CA THR A 36 -24.96 42.50 6.62
C THR A 36 -25.92 42.79 5.47
N GLY A 37 -26.98 41.97 5.33
CA GLY A 37 -28.14 42.29 4.51
C GLY A 37 -29.24 41.22 4.55
N ALA A 38 -30.32 41.58 5.19
CA ALA A 38 -31.47 40.77 5.61
C ALA A 38 -32.40 40.32 4.48
N SER A 39 -33.15 39.28 4.83
CA SER A 39 -34.60 39.08 4.68
C SER A 39 -35.21 38.59 3.35
N ASN A 40 -36.05 37.66 3.56
CA ASN A 40 -37.46 37.38 3.11
C ASN A 40 -37.62 36.08 2.31
N SER A 41 -38.17 35.13 3.04
CA SER A 41 -39.50 34.49 2.91
C SER A 41 -40.14 34.49 1.51
N HIS A 42 -40.48 33.30 1.00
CA HIS A 42 -41.85 33.00 0.62
C HIS A 42 -42.11 31.48 0.56
N ALA A 43 -43.26 31.16 1.07
CA ALA A 43 -43.81 29.84 1.27
C ALA A 43 -44.56 29.35 0.02
N ALA A 44 -44.70 28.00 0.00
CA ALA A 44 -45.85 27.21 -0.43
C ALA A 44 -46.36 27.33 -1.87
N GLU A 45 -46.44 26.22 -2.56
CA GLU A 45 -47.78 25.61 -2.77
C GLU A 45 -47.65 24.22 -3.43
N ALA A 46 -48.49 23.34 -2.95
CA ALA A 46 -48.66 21.97 -3.36
C ALA A 46 -49.53 21.89 -4.62
N ALA A 47 -49.25 20.92 -5.49
CA ALA A 47 -50.27 20.39 -6.40
C ALA A 47 -50.10 18.88 -6.59
N SER A 48 -51.11 18.17 -6.14
CA SER A 48 -51.46 16.78 -6.40
C SER A 48 -51.48 16.43 -7.88
N ALA A 49 -50.90 15.29 -8.24
CA ALA A 49 -51.26 14.58 -9.47
C ALA A 49 -51.38 13.09 -9.18
N ILE A 50 -52.52 12.59 -9.52
CA ILE A 50 -53.14 11.30 -9.34
C ILE A 50 -52.32 10.20 -9.99
N ALA A 51 -52.09 9.13 -9.22
CA ALA A 51 -51.48 7.87 -9.64
C ALA A 51 -52.42 7.07 -10.56
N LEU A 52 -51.94 6.67 -11.69
CA LEU A 52 -52.42 5.52 -12.47
C LEU A 52 -51.49 4.34 -12.23
N GLN A 53 -51.98 3.33 -11.56
CA GLN A 53 -51.30 2.05 -11.41
C GLN A 53 -51.42 1.24 -12.70
N PRO A 54 -50.37 0.65 -13.24
CA PRO A 54 -50.47 -0.39 -14.22
C PRO A 54 -50.70 -1.75 -13.53
N GLN A 55 -51.64 -2.51 -14.05
CA GLN A 55 -51.93 -3.88 -13.65
C GLN A 55 -50.71 -4.79 -13.94
N PRO A 56 -50.47 -5.80 -13.10
CA PRO A 56 -49.40 -6.77 -13.32
C PRO A 56 -49.75 -7.74 -14.47
N PRO A 57 -48.77 -8.16 -15.29
CA PRO A 57 -49.00 -9.19 -16.31
C PRO A 57 -49.17 -10.56 -15.64
N ALA A 58 -50.03 -11.38 -16.26
CA ALA A 58 -50.34 -12.73 -15.85
C ALA A 58 -49.10 -13.62 -15.72
N ALA A 59 -49.11 -14.46 -14.67
CA ALA A 59 -48.08 -15.42 -14.38
C ALA A 59 -47.94 -16.48 -15.48
N PRO A 60 -46.71 -16.87 -15.87
CA PRO A 60 -46.50 -18.06 -16.67
C PRO A 60 -46.67 -19.32 -15.82
N GLU A 61 -47.23 -20.36 -16.42
CA GLU A 61 -47.46 -21.69 -15.83
C GLU A 61 -46.18 -22.28 -15.22
N GLU A 62 -46.34 -22.75 -13.99
CA GLU A 62 -45.34 -23.53 -13.25
C GLU A 62 -45.12 -24.89 -13.95
N THR A 63 -44.00 -25.03 -14.64
CA THR A 63 -43.42 -26.35 -14.88
C THR A 63 -42.57 -26.69 -13.63
N GLY A 64 -43.11 -27.63 -12.87
CA GLY A 64 -42.60 -27.97 -11.54
C GLY A 64 -41.22 -28.59 -11.53
N ILE A 65 -40.23 -27.77 -11.21
CA ILE A 65 -39.01 -28.23 -10.53
C ILE A 65 -38.97 -27.50 -9.20
N ARG A 66 -39.53 -28.16 -8.17
CA ARG A 66 -39.36 -27.70 -6.79
C ARG A 66 -37.91 -27.92 -6.38
N TYR A 67 -37.07 -26.92 -6.58
CA TYR A 67 -35.75 -26.88 -5.96
C TYR A 67 -35.95 -26.71 -4.44
N ASN A 68 -35.53 -27.71 -3.69
CA ASN A 68 -35.62 -27.68 -2.22
C ASN A 68 -34.41 -26.89 -1.68
N TRP A 69 -34.45 -25.57 -1.89
CA TRP A 69 -33.38 -24.60 -1.60
C TRP A 69 -32.91 -24.61 -0.14
N ARG A 70 -33.67 -25.18 0.79
CA ARG A 70 -33.26 -25.35 2.18
C ARG A 70 -32.24 -26.46 2.37
N ARG A 71 -32.29 -27.51 1.56
CA ARG A 71 -31.37 -28.66 1.69
C ARG A 71 -30.02 -28.34 1.06
N ASP A 72 -30.03 -27.65 -0.07
CA ASP A 72 -28.81 -27.29 -0.78
C ASP A 72 -28.04 -26.16 -0.07
N LYS A 73 -28.73 -25.22 0.59
CA LYS A 73 -28.07 -24.20 1.41
C LYS A 73 -27.36 -24.75 2.65
N TYR A 74 -27.85 -25.86 3.22
CA TYR A 74 -27.17 -26.50 4.35
C TYR A 74 -26.07 -27.46 3.91
N ALA A 75 -26.14 -27.99 2.70
CA ALA A 75 -25.10 -28.88 2.16
C ALA A 75 -23.85 -28.10 1.72
N GLU A 76 -23.99 -26.90 1.15
CA GLU A 76 -22.85 -26.03 0.82
C GLU A 76 -22.26 -25.29 2.03
N ASN A 77 -23.04 -25.11 3.11
CA ASN A 77 -22.58 -24.42 4.31
C ASN A 77 -22.12 -25.33 5.43
N SER A 78 -22.32 -26.63 5.32
CA SER A 78 -21.62 -27.61 6.15
C SER A 78 -20.26 -27.94 5.52
N VAL A 79 -19.39 -26.96 5.38
CA VAL A 79 -17.98 -27.27 5.59
C VAL A 79 -17.92 -27.66 7.04
N ASP A 80 -18.11 -28.94 7.23
CA ASP A 80 -17.99 -29.61 8.51
C ASP A 80 -16.70 -29.09 9.13
N THR A 81 -16.76 -28.52 10.32
CA THR A 81 -15.56 -28.26 11.12
C THR A 81 -14.73 -29.53 11.26
N ASN A 82 -15.36 -30.69 11.11
CA ASN A 82 -14.72 -31.97 10.98
C ASN A 82 -13.95 -32.15 9.65
N VAL A 83 -14.32 -31.51 8.54
CA VAL A 83 -13.57 -31.61 7.28
C VAL A 83 -12.22 -30.91 7.39
N ILE A 84 -12.14 -29.76 8.08
CA ILE A 84 -10.85 -29.16 8.39
C ILE A 84 -10.07 -29.99 9.42
N LEU A 85 -10.77 -30.82 10.21
CA LEU A 85 -10.18 -31.59 11.29
C LEU A 85 -10.09 -33.10 10.99
N SER A 86 -10.77 -33.63 9.97
CA SER A 86 -10.89 -35.09 9.74
C SER A 86 -10.63 -35.58 8.33
N GLU A 87 -10.62 -34.74 7.32
CA GLU A 87 -10.15 -35.19 6.01
C GLU A 87 -8.63 -35.02 5.91
N HIS A 88 -7.98 -36.04 6.41
CA HIS A 88 -6.73 -36.45 5.85
C HIS A 88 -7.03 -37.04 4.47
N PRO A 89 -6.47 -36.51 3.39
CA PRO A 89 -6.30 -37.37 2.24
C PRO A 89 -5.48 -38.57 2.73
N ALA A 90 -5.98 -39.76 2.51
CA ALA A 90 -5.31 -41.03 2.84
C ALA A 90 -3.95 -41.21 2.12
N ASN A 91 -3.53 -40.21 1.38
CA ASN A 91 -2.19 -39.97 0.88
C ASN A 91 -1.84 -38.51 1.22
N PRO A 92 -0.59 -38.23 1.68
CA PRO A 92 -0.12 -36.86 1.74
C PRO A 92 -0.46 -36.20 0.39
N PRO A 93 -0.98 -34.96 0.34
CA PRO A 93 -1.23 -34.30 -0.91
C PRO A 93 0.03 -34.46 -1.72
N LYS A 94 -0.12 -35.13 -2.88
CA LYS A 94 0.97 -35.29 -3.83
C LYS A 94 1.62 -33.93 -3.93
N PRO A 95 2.92 -33.76 -3.59
CA PRO A 95 3.55 -32.45 -3.53
C PRO A 95 3.01 -31.65 -4.68
N ALA A 96 2.41 -30.49 -4.42
CA ALA A 96 1.70 -29.69 -5.42
C ALA A 96 2.57 -29.70 -6.66
N ALA A 97 2.03 -30.15 -7.77
CA ALA A 97 2.76 -30.64 -8.92
C ALA A 97 4.00 -29.79 -9.08
N ILE A 98 5.18 -30.39 -8.88
CA ILE A 98 6.48 -29.75 -9.06
C ILE A 98 6.29 -28.83 -10.24
N ALA A 99 6.48 -27.55 -10.06
CA ALA A 99 6.38 -26.56 -11.13
C ALA A 99 6.98 -27.21 -12.37
N PRO A 100 6.29 -27.28 -13.49
CA PRO A 100 6.69 -28.10 -14.62
C PRO A 100 8.18 -27.92 -14.80
N GLU A 101 8.91 -29.01 -15.06
CA GLU A 101 10.39 -29.11 -15.07
C GLU A 101 11.08 -27.97 -15.86
N ASN A 102 10.30 -27.16 -16.56
CA ASN A 102 10.66 -25.97 -17.33
C ASN A 102 10.17 -24.63 -16.72
N ALA A 103 9.69 -24.58 -15.47
CA ALA A 103 9.34 -23.31 -14.85
C ALA A 103 10.61 -22.52 -14.54
N VAL A 104 10.87 -21.51 -15.35
CA VAL A 104 11.99 -20.61 -15.17
C VAL A 104 11.65 -19.63 -14.06
N PRO A 105 12.40 -19.55 -12.95
CA PRO A 105 12.20 -18.51 -11.94
C PRO A 105 12.35 -17.12 -12.56
N TRP A 106 11.68 -16.13 -12.01
CA TRP A 106 11.74 -14.73 -12.50
C TRP A 106 13.18 -14.21 -12.67
N GLU A 107 14.10 -14.64 -11.82
CA GLU A 107 15.51 -14.26 -11.87
C GLU A 107 16.29 -14.89 -13.04
N HIS A 108 15.73 -15.88 -13.70
CA HIS A 108 16.38 -16.61 -14.79
C HIS A 108 15.60 -16.46 -16.11
N MET A 109 14.88 -15.37 -16.27
CA MET A 109 14.15 -15.09 -17.50
C MET A 109 15.05 -15.10 -18.72
N PRO A 110 14.77 -15.91 -19.75
CA PRO A 110 15.62 -15.98 -20.96
C PRO A 110 15.66 -14.65 -21.72
N ASN A 111 14.68 -13.77 -21.49
CA ASN A 111 14.52 -12.49 -22.18
C ASN A 111 14.94 -11.28 -21.34
N LYS A 112 15.67 -11.50 -20.25
CA LYS A 112 16.20 -10.46 -19.37
C LYS A 112 16.94 -9.36 -20.16
N SER A 113 16.71 -8.11 -19.81
CA SER A 113 17.34 -6.96 -20.44
C SER A 113 17.74 -5.90 -19.41
N TYR A 114 18.99 -5.44 -19.48
CA TYR A 114 19.45 -4.26 -18.73
C TYR A 114 19.24 -2.98 -19.52
N LEU A 115 19.30 -3.04 -20.87
CA LEU A 115 19.18 -1.84 -21.70
C LEU A 115 17.76 -1.29 -21.75
N ILE A 116 16.74 -2.16 -21.81
CA ILE A 116 15.35 -1.71 -21.89
C ILE A 116 15.00 -0.84 -20.70
N PRO A 117 15.11 -1.30 -19.43
CA PRO A 117 14.77 -0.46 -18.28
C PRO A 117 15.68 0.76 -18.13
N ALA A 118 16.93 0.71 -18.58
CA ALA A 118 17.78 1.89 -18.60
C ALA A 118 17.20 3.01 -19.51
N LEU A 119 16.72 2.63 -20.69
CA LEU A 119 16.08 3.57 -21.61
C LEU A 119 14.70 4.01 -21.13
N GLU A 120 13.92 3.11 -20.54
CA GLU A 120 12.58 3.38 -20.00
C GLU A 120 12.64 4.37 -18.83
N VAL A 121 13.49 4.09 -17.84
CA VAL A 121 13.64 4.96 -16.67
C VAL A 121 14.15 6.35 -17.10
N THR A 122 15.19 6.39 -17.92
CA THR A 122 15.72 7.68 -18.43
C THR A 122 14.69 8.41 -19.28
N GLY A 123 13.96 7.70 -20.14
CA GLY A 123 12.92 8.27 -20.99
C GLY A 123 11.73 8.79 -20.17
N ALA A 124 11.29 8.05 -19.16
CA ALA A 124 10.21 8.48 -18.25
C ALA A 124 10.60 9.73 -17.46
N LEU A 125 11.81 9.79 -16.93
CA LEU A 125 12.34 10.98 -16.24
C LEU A 125 12.47 12.17 -17.19
N GLY A 126 12.91 11.94 -18.45
CA GLY A 126 12.95 12.98 -19.48
C GLY A 126 11.57 13.54 -19.81
N LEU A 127 10.58 12.67 -19.95
CA LEU A 127 9.17 13.09 -20.18
C LEU A 127 8.62 13.85 -18.98
N LEU A 128 8.91 13.40 -17.76
CA LEU A 128 8.52 14.12 -16.54
C LEU A 128 9.15 15.52 -16.49
N SER A 129 10.45 15.65 -16.77
CA SER A 129 11.14 16.93 -16.82
C SER A 129 10.54 17.90 -17.87
N VAL A 130 10.15 17.37 -19.03
CA VAL A 130 9.45 18.19 -20.05
C VAL A 130 8.08 18.62 -19.56
N TYR A 131 7.33 17.69 -18.94
CA TYR A 131 6.02 17.99 -18.38
C TYR A 131 6.10 19.08 -17.31
N ASP A 132 7.00 18.95 -16.35
CA ASP A 132 7.15 19.91 -15.25
C ASP A 132 7.53 21.30 -15.74
N ARG A 133 8.39 21.38 -16.76
CA ARG A 133 8.74 22.66 -17.42
C ARG A 133 7.57 23.32 -18.14
N VAL A 134 6.65 22.53 -18.70
CA VAL A 134 5.49 23.04 -19.43
C VAL A 134 4.36 23.41 -18.49
N VAL A 135 4.09 22.59 -17.48
CA VAL A 135 2.96 22.76 -16.56
C VAL A 135 3.30 23.72 -15.43
N TYR A 136 4.55 23.68 -14.94
CA TYR A 136 5.03 24.51 -13.81
C TYR A 136 6.18 25.47 -14.19
N PRO A 137 6.05 26.27 -15.26
CA PRO A 137 7.16 27.07 -15.80
C PRO A 137 7.68 28.15 -14.84
N ASN A 138 6.89 28.49 -13.83
CA ASN A 138 7.18 29.56 -12.88
C ASN A 138 7.25 29.07 -11.42
N GLN A 139 7.33 27.78 -11.20
CA GLN A 139 7.54 27.27 -9.84
C GLN A 139 8.91 27.72 -9.33
N MET A 140 8.91 28.40 -8.19
CA MET A 140 10.09 28.98 -7.59
C MET A 140 10.34 28.34 -6.23
N GLN A 141 11.58 28.00 -5.96
CA GLN A 141 12.07 27.61 -4.63
C GLN A 141 13.39 28.32 -4.39
N ASP A 142 13.57 28.93 -3.23
CA ASP A 142 14.75 29.71 -2.87
C ASP A 142 15.17 30.77 -3.90
N GLY A 143 14.18 31.37 -4.57
CA GLY A 143 14.40 32.39 -5.60
C GLY A 143 14.87 31.87 -6.95
N LYS A 144 14.88 30.56 -7.18
CA LYS A 144 15.22 29.90 -8.45
C LYS A 144 14.03 29.17 -9.02
N LYS A 145 14.00 29.01 -10.35
CA LYS A 145 13.02 28.16 -11.02
C LYS A 145 13.40 26.69 -10.82
N VAL A 146 12.53 25.90 -10.17
CA VAL A 146 12.79 24.49 -9.83
C VAL A 146 13.09 23.64 -11.06
N TYR A 147 12.29 23.76 -12.12
CA TYR A 147 12.40 22.91 -13.32
C TYR A 147 13.16 23.56 -14.48
N SER A 148 14.21 24.34 -14.18
CA SER A 148 15.05 24.99 -15.21
C SER A 148 16.44 24.36 -15.34
N SER A 149 16.58 23.09 -14.92
CA SER A 149 17.85 22.37 -14.95
C SER A 149 18.49 22.35 -16.35
N ASN A 150 19.80 22.44 -16.40
CA ASN A 150 20.62 22.42 -17.60
C ASN A 150 21.97 21.75 -17.30
N PHE A 151 22.82 21.62 -18.32
CA PHE A 151 24.11 20.96 -18.14
C PHE A 151 24.97 21.60 -17.03
N THR A 152 24.94 22.92 -16.89
CA THR A 152 25.70 23.62 -15.85
C THR A 152 25.17 23.31 -14.46
N SER A 153 23.85 23.36 -14.25
CA SER A 153 23.25 23.01 -12.97
C SER A 153 23.51 21.54 -12.61
N THR A 154 23.35 20.62 -13.57
CA THR A 154 23.66 19.20 -13.39
C THR A 154 25.14 18.98 -12.98
N TRP A 155 26.08 19.69 -13.65
CA TRP A 155 27.48 19.59 -13.33
C TRP A 155 27.82 20.14 -11.95
N ASP A 156 27.16 21.24 -11.56
CA ASP A 156 27.29 21.84 -10.23
C ASP A 156 26.74 20.93 -9.14
N HIS A 157 25.61 20.27 -9.35
CA HIS A 157 25.06 19.26 -8.42
C HIS A 157 26.05 18.12 -8.19
N MET A 158 26.69 17.61 -9.23
CA MET A 158 27.67 16.54 -9.10
C MET A 158 28.97 16.96 -8.39
N ARG A 159 29.35 18.24 -8.45
CA ARG A 159 30.68 18.70 -7.98
C ARG A 159 30.68 19.56 -6.74
N LYS A 160 29.63 20.36 -6.50
CA LYS A 160 29.68 21.45 -5.53
C LYS A 160 28.60 21.40 -4.48
N GLN A 161 27.47 20.71 -4.74
CA GLN A 161 26.31 20.78 -3.86
C GLN A 161 26.36 19.72 -2.78
N ASN A 162 26.10 20.13 -1.55
CA ASN A 162 25.87 19.22 -0.45
C ASN A 162 24.45 18.67 -0.53
N TRP A 163 24.29 17.42 -0.15
CA TRP A 163 22.98 16.81 0.01
C TRP A 163 22.23 17.46 1.19
N VAL A 164 20.98 17.75 0.98
CA VAL A 164 20.08 18.37 1.95
C VAL A 164 18.86 17.53 2.21
N PHE A 165 18.09 17.85 3.22
CA PHE A 165 16.71 17.42 3.33
C PHE A 165 15.83 18.46 2.64
N ASP A 166 15.05 18.04 1.65
CA ASP A 166 14.16 18.96 0.97
C ASP A 166 12.90 19.28 1.79
N GLN A 167 12.14 20.25 1.31
CA GLN A 167 11.01 20.83 2.03
C GLN A 167 9.68 20.62 1.30
N ASP A 168 9.62 19.65 0.42
CA ASP A 168 8.39 19.32 -0.27
C ASP A 168 7.30 18.87 0.71
N PRO A 169 6.01 19.03 0.37
CA PRO A 169 4.92 18.56 1.20
C PRO A 169 5.03 17.08 1.57
N PHE A 170 4.57 16.72 2.77
CA PHE A 170 4.69 15.36 3.30
C PHE A 170 4.17 14.26 2.35
N ASN A 171 3.03 14.51 1.70
CA ASN A 171 2.44 13.56 0.75
C ASN A 171 3.29 13.39 -0.52
N ILE A 172 4.01 14.42 -0.95
CA ILE A 172 4.95 14.34 -2.08
C ILE A 172 6.13 13.48 -1.67
N ASN A 173 6.84 13.86 -0.61
CA ASN A 173 8.06 13.17 -0.18
C ASN A 173 7.83 11.75 0.31
N GLN A 174 6.68 11.49 0.96
CA GLN A 174 6.46 10.23 1.66
C GLN A 174 5.50 9.27 0.96
N PHE A 175 4.81 9.72 -0.12
CA PHE A 175 3.92 8.88 -0.91
C PHE A 175 4.22 8.97 -2.41
N ALA A 176 4.29 10.18 -3.00
CA ALA A 176 4.51 10.31 -4.44
C ALA A 176 5.90 9.84 -4.86
N HIS A 177 6.95 10.19 -4.12
CA HIS A 177 8.31 9.71 -4.38
C HIS A 177 8.45 8.18 -4.24
N PRO A 178 7.97 7.50 -3.19
CA PRO A 178 7.91 6.04 -3.16
C PRO A 178 7.16 5.42 -4.34
N TYR A 179 6.05 6.01 -4.79
CA TYR A 179 5.33 5.51 -5.96
C TYR A 179 6.11 5.72 -7.26
N GLN A 180 6.80 6.85 -7.42
CA GLN A 180 7.72 7.09 -8.55
C GLN A 180 8.84 6.04 -8.56
N GLY A 181 9.44 5.77 -7.39
CA GLY A 181 10.43 4.71 -7.23
C GLY A 181 9.89 3.32 -7.55
N ALA A 182 8.66 3.01 -7.12
CA ALA A 182 7.97 1.76 -7.44
C ALA A 182 7.73 1.60 -8.95
N THR A 183 7.48 2.70 -9.66
CA THR A 183 7.36 2.71 -11.13
C THR A 183 8.69 2.37 -11.80
N MET A 184 9.78 3.03 -11.41
CA MET A 184 11.12 2.74 -11.94
C MET A 184 11.57 1.31 -11.62
N TYR A 185 11.32 0.85 -10.39
CA TYR A 185 11.54 -0.52 -9.98
C TYR A 185 10.75 -1.51 -10.85
N GLY A 186 9.46 -1.26 -11.05
CA GLY A 186 8.55 -2.11 -11.82
C GLY A 186 8.95 -2.23 -13.30
N LEU A 187 9.46 -1.17 -13.93
CA LEU A 187 10.02 -1.21 -15.29
C LEU A 187 11.21 -2.18 -15.35
N ALA A 188 12.13 -2.07 -14.40
CA ALA A 188 13.27 -2.98 -14.32
C ALA A 188 12.85 -4.42 -14.00
N ARG A 189 11.94 -4.61 -13.04
CA ARG A 189 11.47 -5.91 -12.59
C ARG A 189 10.73 -6.68 -13.68
N SER A 190 9.84 -6.00 -14.40
CA SER A 190 9.09 -6.56 -15.52
C SER A 190 9.94 -6.80 -16.78
N SER A 191 11.16 -6.23 -16.83
CA SER A 191 12.17 -6.55 -17.84
C SER A 191 13.02 -7.78 -17.50
N GLY A 192 12.64 -8.53 -16.46
CA GLY A 192 13.29 -9.78 -16.06
C GLY A 192 14.45 -9.62 -15.06
N LEU A 193 14.65 -8.44 -14.50
CA LEU A 193 15.69 -8.24 -13.50
C LEU A 193 15.24 -8.75 -12.13
N GLY A 194 16.22 -9.18 -11.31
CA GLY A 194 15.98 -9.59 -9.94
C GLY A 194 15.68 -8.41 -9.01
N PHE A 195 15.32 -8.72 -7.75
CA PHE A 195 15.00 -7.70 -6.74
C PHE A 195 16.11 -6.65 -6.58
N TRP A 196 17.37 -7.09 -6.36
CA TRP A 196 18.48 -6.18 -6.10
C TRP A 196 18.89 -5.36 -7.32
N GLU A 197 18.78 -5.96 -8.50
CA GLU A 197 19.04 -5.26 -9.76
C GLU A 197 17.99 -4.17 -10.00
N SER A 198 16.71 -4.47 -9.76
CA SER A 198 15.61 -3.51 -9.90
C SER A 198 15.69 -2.39 -8.85
N LEU A 199 16.13 -2.71 -7.62
CA LEU A 199 16.43 -1.73 -6.58
C LEU A 199 17.54 -0.77 -7.03
N ALA A 200 18.58 -1.28 -7.71
CA ALA A 200 19.64 -0.44 -8.26
C ALA A 200 19.10 0.54 -9.31
N TYR A 201 18.14 0.11 -10.17
CA TYR A 201 17.49 1.00 -11.16
C TYR A 201 16.65 2.08 -10.51
N SER A 202 15.87 1.75 -9.47
CA SER A 202 15.09 2.74 -8.73
C SER A 202 15.98 3.79 -8.07
N ASN A 203 17.06 3.34 -7.41
CA ASN A 203 18.03 4.25 -6.79
C ASN A 203 18.80 5.09 -7.82
N ALA A 204 19.20 4.50 -8.95
CA ALA A 204 19.87 5.23 -10.04
C ALA A 204 18.94 6.25 -10.69
N GLY A 205 17.68 5.93 -10.87
CA GLY A 205 16.67 6.85 -11.39
C GLY A 205 16.41 8.03 -10.45
N SER A 206 16.28 7.76 -9.13
CA SER A 206 16.19 8.80 -8.11
C SER A 206 17.40 9.72 -8.14
N PHE A 207 18.61 9.16 -8.18
CA PHE A 207 19.85 9.91 -8.29
C PHE A 207 19.89 10.77 -9.57
N LEU A 208 19.53 10.19 -10.71
CA LEU A 208 19.51 10.89 -11.99
C LEU A 208 18.54 12.08 -11.97
N TRP A 209 17.37 11.91 -11.38
CA TRP A 209 16.39 12.98 -11.21
C TRP A 209 16.95 14.13 -10.38
N LYS A 210 17.55 13.84 -9.23
CA LYS A 210 18.17 14.85 -8.36
C LYS A 210 19.39 15.54 -8.96
N MET A 211 20.11 14.87 -9.86
CA MET A 211 21.23 15.51 -10.57
C MET A 211 20.79 16.36 -11.75
N ALA A 212 19.76 15.95 -12.50
CA ALA A 212 19.45 16.51 -13.81
C ALA A 212 18.00 16.98 -14.01
N GLY A 213 17.04 16.53 -13.20
CA GLY A 213 15.61 16.87 -13.31
C GLY A 213 15.29 18.24 -12.72
N GLU A 214 15.90 18.57 -11.60
CA GLU A 214 15.64 19.77 -10.79
C GLU A 214 16.86 20.67 -10.68
N THR A 215 16.65 21.93 -10.24
CA THR A 215 17.73 22.89 -9.96
C THR A 215 18.02 23.03 -8.47
N ASP A 216 17.18 22.41 -7.63
CA ASP A 216 17.37 22.41 -6.18
C ASP A 216 18.49 21.45 -5.77
N PRO A 217 19.11 21.66 -4.60
CA PRO A 217 20.14 20.75 -4.10
C PRO A 217 19.64 19.32 -4.01
N PRO A 218 20.51 18.30 -4.27
CA PRO A 218 20.13 16.89 -4.14
C PRO A 218 19.59 16.56 -2.76
N SER A 219 18.52 15.79 -2.68
CA SER A 219 17.81 15.50 -1.46
C SER A 219 18.09 14.09 -0.94
N ILE A 220 18.45 13.99 0.35
CA ILE A 220 18.73 12.72 1.05
C ILE A 220 17.44 11.91 1.23
N ASN A 221 16.37 12.60 1.66
CA ASN A 221 15.08 11.95 1.91
C ASN A 221 14.53 11.31 0.65
N ASP A 222 14.63 11.98 -0.50
CA ASP A 222 14.13 11.42 -1.75
C ASP A 222 14.93 10.22 -2.24
N GLN A 223 16.24 10.24 -2.04
CA GLN A 223 17.05 9.06 -2.35
C GLN A 223 16.62 7.85 -1.51
N ILE A 224 16.24 8.05 -0.25
CA ILE A 224 15.78 6.98 0.63
C ILE A 224 14.34 6.58 0.28
N THR A 225 13.43 7.54 0.12
CA THR A 225 12.01 7.26 -0.11
C THR A 225 11.76 6.74 -1.53
N THR A 226 12.28 7.41 -2.56
CA THR A 226 12.16 6.96 -3.94
C THR A 226 12.91 5.65 -4.17
N GLY A 227 14.18 5.58 -3.78
CA GLY A 227 15.02 4.42 -4.05
C GLY A 227 14.61 3.19 -3.26
N ASN A 228 14.56 3.29 -1.94
CA ASN A 228 14.38 2.12 -1.07
C ASN A 228 12.91 1.81 -0.76
N ALA A 229 12.13 2.80 -0.27
CA ALA A 229 10.69 2.57 -0.04
C ALA A 229 9.98 2.24 -1.36
N GLY A 230 10.32 2.96 -2.45
CA GLY A 230 9.80 2.68 -3.77
C GLY A 230 10.12 1.27 -4.26
N SER A 231 11.30 0.75 -3.99
CA SER A 231 11.66 -0.63 -4.38
C SER A 231 10.85 -1.68 -3.63
N LEU A 232 10.65 -1.51 -2.32
CA LEU A 232 9.80 -2.41 -1.54
C LEU A 232 8.35 -2.39 -2.05
N LEU A 233 7.80 -1.20 -2.27
CA LEU A 233 6.46 -1.03 -2.82
C LEU A 233 6.35 -1.63 -4.23
N GLY A 234 7.34 -1.37 -5.08
CA GLY A 234 7.40 -1.87 -6.46
C GLY A 234 7.41 -3.40 -6.54
N GLU A 235 8.16 -4.08 -5.66
CA GLU A 235 8.17 -5.56 -5.64
C GLU A 235 6.82 -6.12 -5.19
N ALA A 236 6.18 -5.53 -4.18
CA ALA A 236 4.86 -5.96 -3.75
C ALA A 236 3.83 -5.79 -4.86
N LEU A 237 3.79 -4.62 -5.53
CA LEU A 237 2.89 -4.36 -6.65
C LEU A 237 3.17 -5.30 -7.83
N PHE A 238 4.44 -5.52 -8.17
CA PHE A 238 4.83 -6.47 -9.22
C PHE A 238 4.31 -7.88 -8.93
N ARG A 239 4.55 -8.40 -7.72
CA ARG A 239 4.11 -9.76 -7.34
C ARG A 239 2.58 -9.89 -7.29
N MET A 240 1.87 -8.88 -6.82
CA MET A 240 0.40 -8.87 -6.87
C MET A 240 -0.12 -8.88 -8.30
N ALA A 241 0.49 -8.12 -9.22
CA ALA A 241 0.13 -8.14 -10.64
C ALA A 241 0.40 -9.52 -11.28
N GLU A 242 1.56 -10.12 -10.99
CA GLU A 242 1.90 -11.47 -11.47
C GLU A 242 0.95 -12.54 -10.93
N LEU A 243 0.44 -12.43 -9.69
CA LEU A 243 -0.59 -13.35 -9.19
C LEU A 243 -1.88 -13.24 -9.99
N VAL A 244 -2.34 -12.04 -10.30
CA VAL A 244 -3.54 -11.81 -11.13
C VAL A 244 -3.33 -12.40 -12.51
N LEU A 245 -2.19 -12.18 -13.14
CA LEU A 245 -1.87 -12.74 -14.45
C LEU A 245 -1.80 -14.27 -14.42
N ASN A 246 -1.18 -14.85 -13.40
CA ASN A 246 -1.04 -16.29 -13.23
C ASN A 246 -2.41 -17.00 -13.01
N ASP A 247 -3.35 -16.33 -12.33
CA ASP A 247 -4.72 -16.85 -12.17
C ASP A 247 -5.45 -16.96 -13.53
N GLY A 248 -5.14 -16.07 -14.47
CA GLY A 248 -5.60 -16.13 -15.86
C GLY A 248 -4.95 -17.22 -16.72
N GLY A 249 -4.03 -18.02 -16.15
CA GLY A 249 -3.33 -19.12 -16.83
C GLY A 249 -2.29 -18.66 -17.86
N SER A 250 -1.97 -19.52 -18.83
CA SER A 250 -0.91 -19.24 -19.82
C SER A 250 -1.22 -18.11 -20.80
N LYS A 251 -2.50 -17.73 -20.92
CA LYS A 251 -2.99 -16.64 -21.77
C LYS A 251 -4.07 -15.87 -21.01
N PRO A 252 -3.68 -14.95 -20.12
CA PRO A 252 -4.64 -14.14 -19.38
C PRO A 252 -5.59 -13.41 -20.32
N ASP A 253 -6.85 -13.35 -19.92
CA ASP A 253 -7.84 -12.56 -20.63
C ASP A 253 -7.68 -11.04 -20.35
N ALA A 254 -8.51 -10.24 -21.01
CA ALA A 254 -8.45 -8.78 -20.90
C ALA A 254 -8.68 -8.27 -19.47
N TRP A 255 -9.43 -9.01 -18.63
CA TRP A 255 -9.70 -8.59 -17.25
C TRP A 255 -8.50 -8.84 -16.34
N HIS A 256 -7.78 -9.94 -16.53
CA HIS A 256 -6.52 -10.20 -15.80
C HIS A 256 -5.44 -9.20 -16.22
N GLU A 257 -5.31 -8.90 -17.52
CA GLU A 257 -4.38 -7.86 -18.00
C GLU A 257 -4.75 -6.47 -17.45
N ALA A 258 -6.04 -6.12 -17.42
CA ALA A 258 -6.51 -4.86 -16.84
C ALA A 258 -6.27 -4.80 -15.32
N GLY A 259 -6.53 -5.88 -14.59
CA GLY A 259 -6.25 -5.97 -13.17
C GLY A 259 -4.76 -5.81 -12.86
N ALA A 260 -3.91 -6.49 -13.61
CA ALA A 260 -2.46 -6.34 -13.48
C ALA A 260 -1.98 -4.91 -13.82
N ALA A 261 -2.60 -4.27 -14.82
CA ALA A 261 -2.30 -2.89 -15.20
C ALA A 261 -2.66 -1.87 -14.11
N ILE A 262 -3.76 -2.11 -13.39
CA ILE A 262 -4.16 -1.27 -12.25
C ILE A 262 -3.17 -1.41 -11.10
N ILE A 263 -2.72 -2.63 -10.82
CA ILE A 263 -1.82 -2.92 -9.70
C ILE A 263 -0.40 -2.47 -10.02
N SER A 264 0.13 -2.83 -11.18
CA SER A 264 1.49 -2.53 -11.63
C SER A 264 1.50 -2.02 -13.07
N PRO A 265 1.26 -0.70 -13.28
CA PRO A 265 1.30 -0.10 -14.61
C PRO A 265 2.59 -0.37 -15.39
N PRO A 266 3.80 -0.38 -14.77
CA PRO A 266 5.04 -0.72 -15.46
C PRO A 266 5.04 -2.14 -16.05
N THR A 267 4.49 -3.11 -15.32
CA THR A 267 4.35 -4.49 -15.81
C THR A 267 3.47 -4.54 -17.04
N ALA A 268 2.32 -3.88 -17.02
CA ALA A 268 1.43 -3.81 -18.17
C ALA A 268 2.05 -3.06 -19.36
N PHE A 269 2.82 -2.00 -19.09
CA PHE A 269 3.55 -1.27 -20.13
C PHE A 269 4.53 -2.19 -20.86
N ASN A 270 5.41 -2.90 -20.15
CA ASN A 270 6.39 -3.78 -20.76
C ASN A 270 5.74 -4.94 -21.52
N ARG A 271 4.67 -5.55 -20.98
CA ARG A 271 3.89 -6.60 -21.64
C ARG A 271 3.25 -6.09 -22.93
N THR A 272 2.81 -4.85 -22.97
CA THR A 272 2.16 -4.24 -24.14
C THR A 272 3.18 -3.74 -25.16
N ALA A 273 4.22 -3.03 -24.73
CA ALA A 273 5.21 -2.41 -25.59
C ALA A 273 6.12 -3.43 -26.27
N PHE A 274 6.50 -4.50 -25.60
CA PHE A 274 7.44 -5.50 -26.07
C PHE A 274 6.80 -6.86 -26.39
N GLY A 275 5.49 -6.98 -26.22
CA GLY A 275 4.70 -8.14 -26.64
C GLY A 275 5.26 -9.46 -26.13
N ASP A 276 5.53 -10.39 -27.04
CA ASP A 276 5.93 -11.77 -26.72
C ASP A 276 7.19 -11.85 -25.86
N ARG A 277 8.03 -10.82 -25.85
CA ARG A 277 9.23 -10.80 -25.03
C ARG A 277 8.91 -10.86 -23.54
N TYR A 278 7.85 -10.15 -23.07
CA TYR A 278 7.50 -10.04 -21.65
C TYR A 278 6.08 -10.51 -21.32
N LYS A 279 5.39 -11.14 -22.24
CA LYS A 279 4.06 -11.72 -22.00
C LYS A 279 4.09 -13.09 -21.33
N THR A 280 5.24 -13.76 -21.30
CA THR A 280 5.35 -15.05 -20.62
C THR A 280 5.05 -14.89 -19.15
N ILE A 281 4.13 -15.72 -18.65
CA ILE A 281 3.79 -15.76 -17.24
C ILE A 281 4.68 -16.80 -16.58
N TYR A 282 5.35 -16.36 -15.54
CA TYR A 282 6.16 -17.24 -14.72
C TYR A 282 5.32 -17.69 -13.56
N PRO A 283 5.07 -19.01 -13.38
CA PRO A 283 4.25 -19.48 -12.29
C PRO A 283 4.83 -18.98 -10.98
N SER A 284 3.99 -18.38 -10.15
CA SER A 284 4.33 -18.12 -8.75
C SER A 284 4.69 -19.46 -8.12
N LEU A 285 5.58 -19.47 -7.12
CA LEU A 285 5.89 -20.67 -6.35
C LEU A 285 4.71 -21.14 -5.49
N ASN A 286 3.50 -20.78 -5.87
CA ASN A 286 2.25 -21.10 -5.19
C ASN A 286 2.25 -20.66 -3.72
N PRO A 287 2.43 -19.35 -3.42
CA PRO A 287 2.43 -18.85 -2.05
C PRO A 287 1.08 -19.06 -1.36
N ALA A 288 1.09 -19.20 -0.04
CA ALA A 288 -0.11 -19.05 0.76
C ALA A 288 -0.51 -17.57 0.75
N THR A 289 -1.68 -17.24 0.22
CA THR A 289 -2.15 -15.86 0.12
C THR A 289 -3.48 -15.66 0.81
N PHE A 290 -3.62 -14.50 1.42
CA PHE A 290 -4.90 -14.01 1.92
C PHE A 290 -5.04 -12.55 1.53
N TRP A 291 -6.21 -12.14 1.04
CA TRP A 291 -6.51 -10.74 0.81
C TRP A 291 -7.97 -10.43 1.13
N ASP A 292 -8.21 -9.22 1.51
CA ASP A 292 -9.55 -8.67 1.68
C ASP A 292 -9.65 -7.23 1.21
N PHE A 293 -10.86 -6.87 0.83
CA PHE A 293 -11.28 -5.54 0.47
C PHE A 293 -12.37 -5.11 1.45
N GLN A 294 -12.19 -3.97 2.09
CA GLN A 294 -13.11 -3.47 3.09
C GLN A 294 -13.68 -2.11 2.68
N LEU A 295 -14.99 -1.96 2.82
CA LEU A 295 -15.70 -0.69 2.71
C LEU A 295 -16.26 -0.35 4.08
N GLY A 296 -16.01 0.84 4.56
CA GLY A 296 -16.39 1.23 5.90
C GLY A 296 -16.86 2.67 6.02
N SER A 297 -17.45 2.95 7.16
CA SER A 297 -17.76 4.30 7.60
C SER A 297 -17.07 4.55 8.93
N ILE A 298 -16.23 5.58 8.98
CA ILE A 298 -15.52 6.02 10.18
C ILE A 298 -16.37 7.00 10.96
N LEU A 299 -16.50 6.74 12.26
CA LEU A 299 -16.89 7.72 13.26
C LEU A 299 -15.61 8.10 14.02
N SER A 300 -15.16 9.32 13.86
CA SER A 300 -13.95 9.82 14.53
C SER A 300 -14.29 10.66 15.74
N SER A 301 -13.42 10.66 16.74
CA SER A 301 -13.51 11.56 17.90
C SER A 301 -13.12 13.00 17.56
N SER A 302 -12.34 13.19 16.49
CA SER A 302 -11.74 14.50 16.14
C SER A 302 -12.18 15.02 14.77
N THR A 303 -12.76 14.18 13.91
CA THR A 303 -13.11 14.53 12.54
C THR A 303 -14.56 14.13 12.21
N GLN A 304 -15.06 14.58 11.06
CA GLN A 304 -16.37 14.21 10.58
C GLN A 304 -16.42 12.75 10.11
N THR A 305 -17.65 12.18 10.11
CA THR A 305 -17.89 10.86 9.53
C THR A 305 -17.43 10.81 8.08
N ALA A 306 -16.66 9.80 7.74
CA ALA A 306 -16.12 9.62 6.41
C ALA A 306 -16.26 8.17 5.92
N ALA A 307 -16.46 7.99 4.62
CA ALA A 307 -16.36 6.69 3.99
C ALA A 307 -14.90 6.30 3.82
N THR A 308 -14.60 5.01 4.04
CA THR A 308 -13.26 4.45 3.87
C THR A 308 -13.28 3.24 2.98
N MET A 309 -12.18 3.05 2.30
CA MET A 309 -11.89 1.87 1.52
C MET A 309 -10.50 1.36 1.92
N ASN A 310 -10.41 0.08 2.21
CA ASN A 310 -9.15 -0.57 2.59
C ASN A 310 -8.95 -1.84 1.76
N PHE A 311 -7.73 -2.07 1.33
CA PHE A 311 -7.28 -3.32 0.75
C PHE A 311 -6.10 -3.84 1.56
N ALA A 312 -6.16 -5.10 1.97
CA ALA A 312 -5.09 -5.76 2.69
C ALA A 312 -4.74 -7.10 2.03
N MET A 313 -3.46 -7.45 2.02
CA MET A 313 -2.97 -8.70 1.47
C MET A 313 -1.78 -9.23 2.27
N SER A 314 -1.85 -10.51 2.62
CA SER A 314 -0.70 -11.31 3.07
C SER A 314 -0.28 -12.27 1.95
N TYR A 315 1.00 -12.25 1.60
CA TYR A 315 1.60 -13.11 0.57
C TYR A 315 2.68 -13.97 1.21
N GLY A 316 2.67 -15.27 0.93
CA GLY A 316 3.72 -16.19 1.38
C GLY A 316 3.68 -16.47 2.88
N LEU A 317 2.48 -16.55 3.50
CA LEU A 317 2.35 -16.93 4.91
C LEU A 317 3.03 -18.28 5.19
N PRO A 318 3.77 -18.42 6.32
CA PRO A 318 4.51 -19.63 6.62
C PRO A 318 3.60 -20.83 6.84
N GLY A 319 4.08 -22.02 6.44
CA GLY A 319 3.42 -23.30 6.68
C GLY A 319 2.92 -24.03 5.44
N LYS A 320 2.84 -23.39 4.28
CA LYS A 320 2.43 -24.05 3.05
C LYS A 320 3.48 -25.06 2.59
N PRO A 321 3.15 -26.37 2.48
CA PRO A 321 4.09 -27.40 2.04
C PRO A 321 4.70 -27.08 0.67
N GLY A 322 6.02 -27.17 0.55
CA GLY A 322 6.75 -26.95 -0.70
C GLY A 322 7.00 -25.49 -1.06
N TYR A 323 6.50 -24.52 -0.28
CA TYR A 323 6.84 -23.12 -0.43
C TYR A 323 8.08 -22.79 0.39
N THR A 324 9.02 -22.03 -0.18
CA THR A 324 10.31 -21.70 0.45
C THR A 324 10.60 -20.20 0.37
N TYR A 325 11.43 -19.69 1.28
CA TYR A 325 11.76 -18.27 1.40
C TYR A 325 13.22 -18.04 1.00
N THR A 326 13.49 -18.09 -0.30
CA THR A 326 14.84 -17.98 -0.87
C THR A 326 15.12 -16.62 -1.50
N ARG A 327 14.08 -15.81 -1.74
CA ARG A 327 14.17 -14.53 -2.41
C ARG A 327 13.59 -13.41 -1.54
N PRO A 328 14.09 -12.18 -1.69
CA PRO A 328 13.46 -11.03 -1.05
C PRO A 328 11.96 -10.96 -1.38
N MET A 329 11.14 -10.64 -0.40
CA MET A 329 9.69 -10.52 -0.51
C MET A 329 8.93 -11.84 -0.83
N ASP A 330 9.54 -13.01 -0.64
CA ASP A 330 8.79 -14.29 -0.66
C ASP A 330 7.73 -14.36 0.45
N TYR A 331 7.84 -13.51 1.46
CA TYR A 331 6.76 -13.12 2.36
C TYR A 331 6.64 -11.60 2.37
N PHE A 332 5.40 -11.10 2.28
CA PHE A 332 5.07 -9.71 2.60
C PHE A 332 3.61 -9.56 3.05
N ASP A 333 3.37 -8.51 3.85
CA ASP A 333 2.04 -7.95 4.11
C ASP A 333 1.96 -6.55 3.52
N PHE A 334 0.84 -6.26 2.89
CA PHE A 334 0.53 -4.98 2.28
C PHE A 334 -0.86 -4.52 2.71
N GLU A 335 -0.98 -3.25 3.10
CA GLU A 335 -2.27 -2.60 3.36
C GLU A 335 -2.26 -1.20 2.75
N ILE A 336 -3.33 -0.84 2.05
CA ILE A 336 -3.58 0.53 1.60
C ILE A 336 -5.00 0.92 1.98
N SER A 337 -5.17 2.11 2.56
CA SER A 337 -6.49 2.66 2.83
C SER A 337 -6.64 4.08 2.30
N THR A 338 -7.87 4.37 1.89
CA THR A 338 -8.28 5.68 1.44
C THR A 338 -9.48 6.18 2.24
N GLN A 339 -9.59 7.48 2.37
CA GLN A 339 -10.69 8.14 3.07
C GLN A 339 -11.27 9.22 2.18
N ALA A 340 -12.58 9.14 1.94
CA ALA A 340 -13.32 10.21 1.29
C ALA A 340 -13.38 11.43 2.23
N SER A 341 -13.43 12.62 1.70
CA SER A 341 -13.46 13.90 2.46
C SER A 341 -12.13 14.37 3.05
N SER A 342 -11.03 13.67 2.83
CA SER A 342 -9.71 14.16 3.22
C SER A 342 -9.06 14.92 2.06
N SER A 343 -8.35 16.00 2.35
CA SER A 343 -7.46 16.68 1.38
C SER A 343 -6.35 15.74 0.88
N ASN A 344 -6.02 14.72 1.68
CA ASN A 344 -5.14 13.63 1.31
C ASN A 344 -5.96 12.32 1.23
N PRO A 345 -6.33 11.84 0.03
CA PRO A 345 -7.19 10.68 -0.12
C PRO A 345 -6.54 9.37 0.36
N VAL A 346 -5.21 9.26 0.32
CA VAL A 346 -4.49 8.08 0.82
C VAL A 346 -4.20 8.27 2.30
N ASN A 347 -4.86 7.47 3.12
CA ASN A 347 -4.76 7.55 4.57
C ASN A 347 -3.56 6.77 5.11
N ASN A 348 -3.34 5.56 4.61
CA ASN A 348 -2.15 4.78 4.92
C ASN A 348 -1.73 3.85 3.79
N VAL A 349 -0.42 3.61 3.71
CA VAL A 349 0.21 2.50 3.00
C VAL A 349 1.15 1.83 3.99
N LEU A 350 0.94 0.56 4.26
CA LEU A 350 1.72 -0.23 5.20
C LEU A 350 2.25 -1.46 4.48
N LEU A 351 3.55 -1.58 4.43
CA LEU A 351 4.22 -2.69 3.78
C LEU A 351 5.36 -3.22 4.66
N ARG A 352 5.40 -4.51 4.83
CA ARG A 352 6.56 -5.22 5.38
C ARG A 352 6.82 -6.48 4.59
N GLY A 353 8.06 -6.80 4.31
CA GLY A 353 8.43 -7.99 3.57
C GLY A 353 9.76 -8.58 4.01
N LEU A 354 9.88 -9.88 3.95
CA LEU A 354 11.09 -10.62 4.30
C LEU A 354 12.16 -10.37 3.24
N LEU A 355 13.32 -9.87 3.62
CA LEU A 355 14.48 -9.72 2.74
C LEU A 355 15.40 -10.96 2.80
N TYR A 356 15.67 -11.43 4.00
CA TYR A 356 16.44 -12.64 4.28
C TYR A 356 15.87 -13.34 5.51
N GLY A 357 15.68 -14.64 5.42
CA GLY A 357 15.16 -15.37 6.57
C GLY A 357 15.30 -16.88 6.46
N LYS A 358 14.87 -17.54 7.51
CA LYS A 358 14.84 -18.99 7.60
C LYS A 358 13.51 -19.45 8.18
N GLU A 359 13.03 -20.55 7.64
CA GLU A 359 11.89 -21.25 8.20
C GLU A 359 12.28 -21.97 9.50
N TYR A 360 11.31 -22.07 10.38
CA TYR A 360 11.39 -22.90 11.59
C TYR A 360 10.01 -23.46 11.93
N HIS A 361 10.01 -24.55 12.69
CA HIS A 361 8.81 -25.18 13.18
C HIS A 361 8.99 -25.65 14.63
N ALA A 362 7.90 -25.72 15.36
CA ALA A 362 7.85 -26.32 16.68
C ALA A 362 6.64 -27.27 16.76
N GLY A 363 6.96 -28.57 16.91
CA GLY A 363 5.93 -29.59 16.80
C GLY A 363 5.22 -29.58 15.45
N ASN A 364 3.99 -30.08 15.45
CA ASN A 364 3.16 -30.16 14.24
C ASN A 364 2.27 -28.94 14.02
N ASP A 365 2.09 -28.12 15.04
CA ASP A 365 1.09 -27.04 15.06
C ASP A 365 1.69 -25.63 14.89
N TYR A 366 3.01 -25.49 14.78
CA TYR A 366 3.67 -24.20 14.68
C TYR A 366 4.63 -24.13 13.49
N ARG A 367 4.44 -23.12 12.63
CA ARG A 367 5.30 -22.81 11.48
C ARG A 367 5.62 -21.33 11.47
N GLY A 368 6.89 -21.01 11.26
CA GLY A 368 7.33 -19.63 11.24
C GLY A 368 8.52 -19.40 10.34
N ILE A 369 8.75 -18.12 10.08
CA ILE A 369 9.94 -17.58 9.44
C ILE A 369 10.51 -16.51 10.34
N TRP A 370 11.80 -16.50 10.54
CA TRP A 370 12.51 -15.42 11.22
C TRP A 370 13.54 -14.81 10.29
N GLY A 371 13.84 -13.54 10.44
CA GLY A 371 14.83 -12.92 9.58
C GLY A 371 14.85 -11.41 9.61
N LEU A 372 15.46 -10.86 8.56
CA LEU A 372 15.54 -9.44 8.27
C LEU A 372 14.37 -9.06 7.36
N TYR A 373 13.60 -8.06 7.77
CA TYR A 373 12.47 -7.50 7.04
C TYR A 373 12.78 -6.08 6.60
N GLY A 374 12.35 -5.72 5.39
CA GLY A 374 12.23 -4.35 4.95
C GLY A 374 10.79 -3.87 5.13
N SER A 375 10.59 -2.63 5.52
CA SER A 375 9.26 -2.03 5.64
C SER A 375 9.21 -0.63 5.06
N TYR A 376 8.03 -0.29 4.56
CA TYR A 376 7.62 1.07 4.22
C TYR A 376 6.25 1.32 4.83
N ASP A 377 6.21 2.25 5.77
CA ASP A 377 4.99 2.70 6.42
C ASP A 377 4.76 4.18 6.08
N TYR A 378 3.57 4.47 5.60
CA TYR A 378 3.03 5.81 5.39
C TYR A 378 1.69 5.88 6.11
N LEU A 379 1.58 6.77 7.08
CA LEU A 379 0.40 7.05 7.88
C LEU A 379 0.14 8.55 7.86
N SER A 380 -1.01 8.95 7.35
CA SER A 380 -1.41 10.35 7.25
C SER A 380 -2.87 10.55 7.72
N PRO A 381 -3.18 10.19 8.98
CA PRO A 381 -4.46 10.53 9.57
C PRO A 381 -4.60 12.06 9.72
N ALA A 382 -5.80 12.53 10.00
CA ALA A 382 -6.11 13.97 10.00
C ALA A 382 -5.29 14.80 11.01
N ALA A 383 -4.87 14.21 12.14
CA ALA A 383 -4.26 14.96 13.24
C ALA A 383 -2.72 15.02 13.20
N PHE A 384 -2.06 13.97 12.67
CA PHE A 384 -0.60 13.88 12.59
C PHE A 384 -0.18 12.88 11.52
N ARG A 385 1.11 12.87 11.20
CA ARG A 385 1.65 12.08 10.09
C ARG A 385 2.92 11.38 10.51
N VAL A 386 3.14 10.17 10.02
CA VAL A 386 4.43 9.48 10.11
C VAL A 386 4.67 8.61 8.90
N SER A 387 5.90 8.61 8.41
CA SER A 387 6.34 7.66 7.40
C SER A 387 7.73 7.16 7.75
N THR A 388 7.97 5.87 7.52
CA THR A 388 9.28 5.25 7.78
C THR A 388 9.65 4.27 6.68
N THR A 389 10.93 4.24 6.35
CA THR A 389 11.56 3.16 5.57
C THR A 389 12.59 2.51 6.48
N ALA A 390 12.39 1.26 6.82
CA ALA A 390 13.17 0.62 7.89
C ALA A 390 13.58 -0.81 7.58
N LEU A 391 14.63 -1.23 8.29
CA LEU A 391 15.05 -2.63 8.41
C LEU A 391 14.73 -3.11 9.81
N SER A 392 14.07 -4.26 9.91
CA SER A 392 13.63 -4.84 11.17
C SER A 392 14.03 -6.31 11.26
N LEU A 393 14.38 -6.77 12.44
CA LEU A 393 14.55 -8.17 12.76
C LEU A 393 13.28 -8.68 13.46
N GLY A 394 12.92 -9.94 13.20
CA GLY A 394 11.80 -10.54 13.87
C GLY A 394 11.27 -11.79 13.20
N THR A 395 10.01 -12.09 13.48
CA THR A 395 9.40 -13.32 13.04
C THR A 395 7.96 -13.12 12.59
N THR A 396 7.54 -13.92 11.62
CA THR A 396 6.15 -14.13 11.25
C THR A 396 5.83 -15.60 11.38
N ALA A 397 4.70 -15.92 11.99
CA ALA A 397 4.33 -17.29 12.26
C ALA A 397 2.83 -17.55 12.16
N GLN A 398 2.50 -18.82 11.97
CA GLN A 398 1.15 -19.36 12.11
C GLN A 398 1.19 -20.53 13.09
N CYS A 399 0.18 -20.64 13.95
CA CYS A 399 0.03 -21.79 14.83
C CYS A 399 -1.43 -22.18 15.04
N TRP A 400 -1.66 -23.48 15.26
CA TRP A 400 -2.91 -24.02 15.74
C TRP A 400 -2.92 -23.96 17.28
N VAL A 401 -3.82 -23.15 17.84
CA VAL A 401 -3.97 -23.00 19.30
C VAL A 401 -4.90 -24.06 19.85
N GLY A 402 -5.80 -24.55 19.02
CA GLY A 402 -6.78 -25.58 19.36
C GLY A 402 -7.59 -26.01 18.15
N PRO A 403 -8.55 -26.92 18.32
CA PRO A 403 -9.42 -27.38 17.25
C PRO A 403 -10.15 -26.18 16.60
N GLY A 404 -9.89 -25.94 15.32
CA GLY A 404 -10.51 -24.85 14.57
C GLY A 404 -10.08 -23.45 15.00
N ILE A 405 -9.03 -23.29 15.82
CA ILE A 405 -8.51 -22.00 16.25
C ILE A 405 -7.06 -21.87 15.80
N ALA A 406 -6.78 -20.90 14.95
CA ALA A 406 -5.42 -20.60 14.48
C ALA A 406 -5.02 -19.16 14.81
N LEU A 407 -3.77 -18.97 15.17
CA LEU A 407 -3.16 -17.67 15.38
C LEU A 407 -2.12 -17.42 14.29
N GLN A 408 -2.22 -16.29 13.64
CA GLN A 408 -1.22 -15.77 12.69
C GLN A 408 -0.66 -14.47 13.24
N GLY A 409 0.61 -14.19 13.00
CA GLY A 409 1.13 -12.91 13.43
C GLY A 409 2.58 -12.66 13.12
N SER A 410 2.98 -11.41 13.34
CA SER A 410 4.36 -10.94 13.21
C SER A 410 4.76 -10.13 14.43
N LEU A 411 6.00 -10.30 14.85
CA LEU A 411 6.65 -9.46 15.84
C LEU A 411 7.98 -8.98 15.26
N LEU A 412 8.09 -7.69 15.05
CA LEU A 412 9.27 -7.08 14.43
C LEU A 412 9.75 -5.89 15.25
N GLY A 413 11.06 -5.71 15.30
CA GLY A 413 11.71 -4.54 15.88
C GLY A 413 12.89 -4.11 15.03
N GLY A 414 13.02 -2.80 14.82
CA GLY A 414 14.06 -2.33 13.92
C GLY A 414 14.30 -0.84 13.96
N VAL A 415 15.05 -0.37 12.98
CA VAL A 415 15.40 1.03 12.83
C VAL A 415 15.35 1.42 11.36
N GLY A 416 14.92 2.63 11.12
CA GLY A 416 14.85 3.20 9.79
C GLY A 416 15.12 4.68 9.76
N PHE A 417 14.83 5.25 8.62
CA PHE A 417 14.72 6.68 8.41
C PHE A 417 13.25 7.05 8.34
N GLY A 418 12.85 8.06 9.11
CA GLY A 418 11.45 8.44 9.23
C GLY A 418 11.22 9.94 9.09
N ALA A 419 9.98 10.27 8.74
CA ALA A 419 9.43 11.60 8.76
C ALA A 419 8.22 11.62 9.69
N ALA A 420 8.12 12.60 10.57
CA ALA A 420 7.00 12.74 11.50
C ALA A 420 6.60 14.20 11.66
N GLY A 421 5.31 14.44 11.88
CA GLY A 421 4.81 15.80 12.07
C GLY A 421 3.30 15.89 12.24
N THR A 422 2.79 17.11 12.09
CA THR A 422 1.36 17.41 12.18
C THR A 422 0.81 17.84 10.83
N THR A 423 -0.51 17.76 10.69
CA THR A 423 -1.19 18.57 9.68
C THR A 423 -1.19 20.02 10.18
N PRO A 424 -0.65 20.97 9.43
CA PRO A 424 -0.64 22.37 9.85
C PRO A 424 -2.06 22.88 10.07
N VAL A 425 -2.31 23.48 11.23
CA VAL A 425 -3.61 24.08 11.58
C VAL A 425 -3.54 25.60 11.50
N ALA A 426 -2.33 26.16 11.69
CA ALA A 426 -2.10 27.59 11.70
C ALA A 426 -0.75 27.95 11.08
N GLU A 427 -0.62 29.21 10.66
CA GLU A 427 0.62 29.79 10.15
C GLU A 427 1.74 29.68 11.21
N GLY A 428 2.89 29.11 10.81
CA GLY A 428 4.03 28.88 11.73
C GLY A 428 4.03 27.55 12.47
N GLU A 429 3.03 26.67 12.31
CA GLU A 429 3.11 25.30 12.79
C GLU A 429 4.05 24.47 11.90
N ARG A 430 4.82 23.59 12.56
CA ARG A 430 5.72 22.68 11.85
C ARG A 430 4.91 21.60 11.14
N ASP A 431 5.16 21.41 9.85
CA ASP A 431 4.53 20.36 9.10
C ASP A 431 5.13 19.00 9.49
N TYR A 432 6.41 18.79 9.24
CA TYR A 432 7.11 17.55 9.62
C TYR A 432 8.62 17.72 9.63
N HIS A 433 9.31 16.73 10.22
CA HIS A 433 10.77 16.66 10.28
C HIS A 433 11.25 15.25 9.96
N TYR A 434 12.54 15.13 9.67
CA TYR A 434 13.19 13.86 9.39
C TYR A 434 14.08 13.41 10.54
N GLY A 435 14.27 12.10 10.69
CA GLY A 435 15.23 11.57 11.64
C GLY A 435 15.37 10.07 11.59
N VAL A 436 16.28 9.56 12.43
CA VAL A 436 16.39 8.13 12.68
C VAL A 436 15.14 7.68 13.44
N ALA A 437 14.55 6.56 13.00
CA ALA A 437 13.27 6.07 13.49
C ALA A 437 13.36 4.62 13.97
N PRO A 438 13.75 4.36 15.22
CA PRO A 438 13.45 3.09 15.87
C PRO A 438 11.95 2.80 15.83
N GLN A 439 11.59 1.55 15.52
CA GLN A 439 10.20 1.16 15.38
C GLN A 439 9.94 -0.27 15.82
N GLY A 440 8.69 -0.54 16.19
CA GLY A 440 8.23 -1.88 16.55
C GLY A 440 6.84 -2.18 15.97
N LEU A 441 6.60 -3.44 15.70
CA LEU A 441 5.34 -3.96 15.18
C LEU A 441 4.97 -5.24 15.89
N LEU A 442 3.71 -5.31 16.34
CA LEU A 442 3.01 -6.53 16.71
C LEU A 442 1.72 -6.62 15.89
N ALA A 443 1.64 -7.59 15.00
CA ALA A 443 0.42 -7.88 14.25
C ALA A 443 -0.05 -9.29 14.58
N LEU A 444 -1.31 -9.44 14.97
CA LEU A 444 -1.92 -10.72 15.34
C LEU A 444 -3.27 -10.85 14.64
N ARG A 445 -3.58 -12.06 14.19
CA ARG A 445 -4.88 -12.44 13.66
C ARG A 445 -5.28 -13.79 14.27
N LEU A 446 -6.31 -13.80 15.11
CA LEU A 446 -6.87 -14.99 15.71
C LEU A 446 -8.10 -15.43 14.90
N LEU A 447 -8.04 -16.63 14.35
CA LEU A 447 -9.04 -17.19 13.45
C LEU A 447 -9.89 -18.21 14.20
N PHE A 448 -11.21 -18.08 14.10
CA PHE A 448 -12.19 -19.03 14.63
C PHE A 448 -12.81 -19.81 13.46
N GLY A 449 -12.08 -20.84 13.01
CA GLY A 449 -12.40 -21.56 11.78
C GLY A 449 -12.48 -20.58 10.60
N ASN A 450 -13.54 -20.72 9.82
CA ASN A 450 -13.87 -19.82 8.72
C ASN A 450 -15.04 -18.86 9.05
N ARG A 451 -15.36 -18.68 10.34
CA ARG A 451 -16.54 -17.91 10.77
C ARG A 451 -16.22 -16.53 11.26
N ALA A 452 -15.11 -16.36 11.96
CA ALA A 452 -14.74 -15.06 12.52
C ALA A 452 -13.23 -14.91 12.63
N ALA A 453 -12.79 -13.66 12.69
CA ALA A 453 -11.41 -13.27 12.96
C ALA A 453 -11.37 -12.09 13.94
N LEU A 454 -10.42 -12.16 14.88
CA LEU A 454 -9.98 -11.03 15.70
C LEU A 454 -8.62 -10.58 15.19
N GLU A 455 -8.44 -9.27 15.03
CA GLU A 455 -7.22 -8.67 14.53
C GLU A 455 -6.68 -7.63 15.51
N LEU A 456 -5.38 -7.60 15.67
CA LEU A 456 -4.64 -6.57 16.39
C LEU A 456 -3.40 -6.20 15.56
N ASP A 457 -3.24 -4.92 15.24
CA ASP A 457 -2.01 -4.36 14.67
C ASP A 457 -1.57 -3.20 15.56
N ALA A 458 -0.45 -3.35 16.24
CA ALA A 458 0.13 -2.33 17.10
C ALA A 458 1.49 -1.92 16.54
N ARG A 459 1.67 -0.63 16.27
CA ARG A 459 2.87 -0.04 15.72
C ARG A 459 3.35 1.10 16.60
N GLY A 460 4.64 1.15 16.85
CA GLY A 460 5.29 2.23 17.57
C GLY A 460 6.47 2.78 16.78
N TYR A 461 6.56 4.09 16.72
CA TYR A 461 7.63 4.82 16.03
C TYR A 461 8.19 5.86 16.99
N TYR A 462 9.52 5.93 17.06
CA TYR A 462 10.23 7.00 17.76
C TYR A 462 11.12 7.72 16.76
N VAL A 463 10.69 8.92 16.31
CA VAL A 463 11.41 9.67 15.28
C VAL A 463 12.22 10.77 15.95
N THR A 464 13.56 10.69 15.81
CA THR A 464 14.45 11.72 16.33
C THR A 464 14.49 12.90 15.36
N GLY A 465 14.46 14.12 15.88
CA GLY A 465 14.63 15.31 15.04
C GLY A 465 16.08 15.50 14.63
N SER A 466 16.37 15.55 13.35
CA SER A 466 17.72 15.80 12.81
C SER A 466 18.07 17.28 12.67
N GLY A 467 17.22 18.18 13.17
CA GLY A 467 17.47 19.62 13.20
C GLY A 467 17.03 20.40 11.96
N GLN A 468 16.52 19.76 10.93
CA GLN A 468 15.89 20.44 9.79
C GLN A 468 14.37 20.24 9.83
N PHE A 469 13.66 21.33 9.85
CA PHE A 469 12.20 21.36 9.88
C PHE A 469 11.69 22.04 8.63
N ASN A 470 10.69 21.44 8.00
CA ASN A 470 9.91 22.12 7.00
C ASN A 470 8.93 23.03 7.73
N SER A 471 9.22 24.31 7.74
CA SER A 471 8.28 25.33 8.19
C SER A 471 7.72 26.01 6.95
N LEU A 472 6.41 26.02 6.82
CA LEU A 472 5.71 26.85 5.81
C LEU A 472 5.84 28.36 6.16
N SER A 473 6.49 28.71 7.29
CA SER A 473 6.71 30.09 7.63
C SER A 473 7.94 30.62 6.91
N THR A 474 7.76 31.69 6.16
CA THR A 474 8.77 32.52 5.52
C THR A 474 9.70 33.24 6.53
N SER A 475 9.68 32.87 7.79
CA SER A 475 10.52 33.41 8.84
C SER A 475 11.93 32.81 8.77
N SER A 476 12.85 33.58 8.26
CA SER A 476 14.28 33.31 8.13
C SER A 476 15.04 33.19 9.46
N ASN A 477 14.41 32.75 10.56
CA ASN A 477 15.09 32.59 11.84
C ASN A 477 15.73 31.22 11.97
N PRO A 478 17.07 31.13 12.08
CA PRO A 478 17.81 29.87 12.24
C PRO A 478 17.61 29.20 13.61
N VAL A 479 16.70 29.69 14.43
CA VAL A 479 16.41 29.15 15.77
C VAL A 479 15.64 27.83 15.75
N ASP A 480 15.16 27.41 14.61
CA ASP A 480 14.31 26.21 14.46
C ASP A 480 15.07 24.89 14.26
N SER A 481 16.39 24.91 14.41
CA SER A 481 17.25 23.70 14.36
C SER A 481 17.34 22.94 15.68
N ALA A 482 16.50 23.26 16.66
CA ALA A 482 16.53 22.56 17.93
C ALA A 482 16.11 21.10 17.76
N GLY A 483 16.99 20.19 18.14
CA GLY A 483 16.71 18.78 18.18
C GLY A 483 15.49 18.45 19.03
N GLY A 484 14.82 17.38 18.70
CA GLY A 484 13.63 16.92 19.39
C GLY A 484 13.31 15.48 19.04
N SER A 485 12.16 15.00 19.46
CA SER A 485 11.69 13.68 19.15
C SER A 485 10.17 13.62 19.12
N GLU A 486 9.67 12.66 18.37
CA GLU A 486 8.26 12.29 18.36
C GLU A 486 8.09 10.80 18.62
N THR A 487 7.18 10.47 19.53
CA THR A 487 6.71 9.10 19.73
C THR A 487 5.30 8.98 19.18
N ILE A 488 5.10 8.05 18.25
CA ILE A 488 3.80 7.79 17.66
C ILE A 488 3.46 6.32 17.90
N ILE A 489 2.28 6.07 18.47
CA ILE A 489 1.75 4.72 18.67
C ILE A 489 0.41 4.63 17.97
N ARG A 490 0.23 3.59 17.15
CA ARG A 490 -1.04 3.26 16.51
C ARG A 490 -1.44 1.84 16.87
N ILE A 491 -2.67 1.69 17.34
CA ILE A 491 -3.27 0.39 17.64
C ILE A 491 -4.55 0.29 16.83
N LYS A 492 -4.61 -0.73 15.97
CA LYS A 492 -5.82 -1.14 15.23
C LYS A 492 -6.29 -2.46 15.79
N SER A 493 -7.53 -2.54 16.24
CA SER A 493 -8.18 -3.77 16.62
C SER A 493 -9.44 -3.96 15.80
N GLY A 494 -9.70 -5.18 15.38
CA GLY A 494 -10.82 -5.52 14.51
C GLY A 494 -11.46 -6.84 14.88
N PHE A 495 -12.77 -6.90 14.70
CA PHE A 495 -13.54 -8.13 14.77
C PHE A 495 -14.36 -8.25 13.49
N ASN A 496 -14.19 -9.34 12.76
CA ASN A 496 -14.88 -9.60 11.51
C ASN A 496 -15.60 -10.94 11.57
N VAL A 497 -16.86 -10.96 11.14
CA VAL A 497 -17.69 -12.17 11.11
C VAL A 497 -18.14 -12.40 9.67
N ARG A 498 -17.96 -13.62 9.20
CA ARG A 498 -18.47 -14.04 7.90
C ARG A 498 -19.99 -14.16 7.95
N VAL A 499 -20.64 -13.46 7.04
CA VAL A 499 -22.11 -13.48 6.90
C VAL A 499 -22.51 -14.54 5.87
N TYR A 500 -21.88 -14.53 4.70
CA TYR A 500 -22.17 -15.47 3.62
C TYR A 500 -20.99 -15.55 2.62
N GLY A 501 -20.58 -16.75 2.25
CA GLY A 501 -19.52 -16.98 1.25
C GLY A 501 -18.25 -16.19 1.58
N ARG A 502 -17.90 -15.24 0.72
CA ARG A 502 -16.74 -14.35 0.84
C ARG A 502 -17.06 -13.01 1.53
N HIS A 503 -18.29 -12.83 2.00
CA HIS A 503 -18.80 -11.57 2.55
C HIS A 503 -18.79 -11.59 4.07
N GLY A 504 -18.26 -10.56 4.69
CA GLY A 504 -18.21 -10.35 6.14
C GLY A 504 -18.70 -8.98 6.55
N LEU A 505 -19.01 -8.87 7.84
CA LEU A 505 -19.28 -7.62 8.53
C LEU A 505 -18.38 -7.54 9.75
N GLY A 506 -17.84 -6.38 10.01
CA GLY A 506 -16.92 -6.19 11.12
C GLY A 506 -17.06 -4.84 11.80
N LEU A 507 -16.44 -4.79 12.95
CA LEU A 507 -16.21 -3.58 13.73
C LEU A 507 -14.70 -3.38 13.85
N GLN A 508 -14.22 -2.17 13.61
CA GLN A 508 -12.82 -1.81 13.72
C GLN A 508 -12.67 -0.60 14.63
N TYR A 509 -11.70 -0.65 15.51
CA TYR A 509 -11.25 0.47 16.32
C TYR A 509 -9.79 0.78 16.03
N VAL A 510 -9.50 2.03 15.75
CA VAL A 510 -8.12 2.51 15.57
C VAL A 510 -7.90 3.63 16.58
N GLU A 511 -6.84 3.52 17.34
CA GLU A 511 -6.34 4.58 18.22
C GLU A 511 -4.93 4.94 17.81
N SER A 512 -4.68 6.22 17.71
CA SER A 512 -3.36 6.76 17.41
C SER A 512 -3.02 7.87 18.42
N THR A 513 -1.82 7.82 18.96
CA THR A 513 -1.29 8.84 19.86
C THR A 513 0.02 9.39 19.34
N ARG A 514 0.27 10.68 19.59
CA ARG A 514 1.51 11.35 19.26
C ARG A 514 1.96 12.19 20.44
N ASP A 515 3.19 11.98 20.86
CA ASP A 515 3.91 12.79 21.84
C ASP A 515 5.10 13.47 21.17
N SER A 516 5.15 14.79 21.17
CA SER A 516 6.25 15.56 20.58
C SER A 516 6.96 16.40 21.62
N GLN A 517 8.29 16.40 21.57
CA GLN A 517 9.18 17.16 22.46
C GLN A 517 10.24 17.85 21.62
N TYR A 518 10.20 19.19 21.61
CA TYR A 518 11.16 20.05 20.90
C TYR A 518 11.61 21.17 21.83
N GLY A 519 12.91 21.39 21.90
CA GLY A 519 13.49 22.36 22.87
C GLY A 519 12.99 23.79 22.73
N THR A 520 12.41 24.13 21.58
CA THR A 520 11.93 25.52 21.31
C THR A 520 10.40 25.64 21.26
N GLN A 521 9.66 24.55 21.44
CA GLN A 521 8.20 24.55 21.41
C GLN A 521 7.60 23.79 22.60
N PRO A 522 6.37 24.12 23.03
CA PRO A 522 5.69 23.33 24.04
C PRO A 522 5.54 21.88 23.63
N ASN A 523 5.74 20.97 24.58
CA ASN A 523 5.42 19.57 24.37
C ASN A 523 3.95 19.41 23.99
N ARG A 524 3.67 18.59 23.00
CA ARG A 524 2.30 18.32 22.52
C ARG A 524 1.97 16.85 22.69
N HIS A 525 0.78 16.61 23.21
CA HIS A 525 0.16 15.30 23.22
C HIS A 525 -1.10 15.35 22.37
N GLN A 526 -1.19 14.48 21.37
CA GLN A 526 -2.35 14.36 20.49
C GLN A 526 -2.86 12.92 20.50
N ARG A 527 -4.16 12.77 20.47
CA ARG A 527 -4.84 11.46 20.42
C ARG A 527 -6.00 11.54 19.42
N ASP A 528 -6.08 10.53 18.58
CA ASP A 528 -7.19 10.35 17.65
C ASP A 528 -7.71 8.92 17.74
N GLY A 529 -9.03 8.80 17.96
CA GLY A 529 -9.72 7.53 18.06
C GLY A 529 -10.82 7.42 17.02
N THR A 530 -10.86 6.32 16.28
CA THR A 530 -11.87 6.07 15.26
C THR A 530 -12.54 4.71 15.46
N VAL A 531 -13.85 4.67 15.30
CA VAL A 531 -14.65 3.43 15.25
C VAL A 531 -15.24 3.32 13.85
N SER A 532 -15.14 2.15 13.25
CA SER A 532 -15.67 1.90 11.90
C SER A 532 -16.52 0.64 11.88
N ILE A 533 -17.66 0.71 11.21
CA ILE A 533 -18.38 -0.48 10.76
C ILE A 533 -17.88 -0.77 9.36
N VAL A 534 -17.42 -2.00 9.13
CA VAL A 534 -16.80 -2.40 7.87
C VAL A 534 -17.54 -3.59 7.25
N TYR A 535 -17.80 -3.46 5.97
CA TYR A 535 -18.15 -4.59 5.11
C TYR A 535 -16.88 -5.13 4.50
N THR A 536 -16.67 -6.44 4.55
CA THR A 536 -15.47 -7.12 4.05
C THR A 536 -15.82 -8.06 2.90
N PHE A 537 -15.05 -8.01 1.83
CA PHE A 537 -15.06 -8.97 0.74
C PHE A 537 -13.70 -9.65 0.65
N GLY A 538 -13.63 -10.95 0.98
CA GLY A 538 -12.39 -11.70 1.02
C GLY A 538 -12.00 -12.37 -0.29
N GLY A 539 -10.71 -12.64 -0.48
CA GLY A 539 -10.18 -13.43 -1.59
C GLY A 539 -10.68 -14.89 -1.58
N SER A 540 -11.00 -15.39 -0.40
CA SER A 540 -11.56 -16.73 -0.19
C SER A 540 -12.66 -16.69 0.88
N SER A 541 -13.29 -17.84 1.14
CA SER A 541 -14.23 -17.98 2.27
C SER A 541 -13.55 -18.12 3.63
N HIS A 542 -12.22 -17.94 3.71
CA HIS A 542 -11.43 -18.01 4.94
C HIS A 542 -10.89 -16.63 5.31
N PHE A 543 -10.67 -16.36 6.59
CA PHE A 543 -10.08 -15.11 7.08
C PHE A 543 -8.56 -15.12 7.17
N GLY A 544 -7.90 -16.16 6.72
CA GLY A 544 -6.45 -16.30 6.70
C GLY A 544 -6.02 -17.53 5.92
N ALA A 545 -4.74 -17.55 5.52
CA ALA A 545 -4.17 -18.69 4.82
C ALA A 545 -3.57 -19.68 5.82
N VAL A 546 -4.37 -20.62 6.31
CA VAL A 546 -3.90 -21.74 7.12
C VAL A 546 -4.09 -23.02 6.32
N GLU A 547 -3.06 -23.38 5.54
CA GLU A 547 -3.14 -24.45 4.54
C GLU A 547 -2.42 -25.73 4.95
N TRP A 548 -1.88 -25.78 6.18
CA TRP A 548 -1.15 -26.95 6.64
C TRP A 548 -1.65 -27.41 8.02
N ARG A 549 -1.59 -28.65 8.21
CA ARG A 549 -1.54 -29.30 9.50
C ARG A 549 -0.89 -30.65 9.30
N ASP A 550 0.20 -30.92 9.99
CA ASP A 550 0.78 -32.25 9.94
C ASP A 550 -0.17 -33.24 10.61
N ASN A 551 -0.25 -34.42 10.06
CA ASN A 551 -1.10 -35.48 10.58
C ASN A 551 -0.71 -35.81 12.03
N VAL A 552 -1.46 -35.30 13.00
CA VAL A 552 -1.44 -35.80 14.34
C VAL A 552 -2.49 -36.88 14.38
N ASN A 553 -2.14 -38.04 13.84
CA ASN A 553 -2.74 -39.28 14.28
C ASN A 553 -1.96 -40.45 13.72
N GLN A 554 -1.14 -40.86 14.52
CA GLN A 554 -1.07 -42.32 14.69
C GLN A 554 -0.75 -42.64 16.12
#